data_90ce5ab75d37f18d13ccc9574ab5d447
#
_entry.id   90ce5ab75d37f18d13ccc9574ab5d447
#
_cell.length_a   1.000
_cell.length_b   1.000
_cell.length_c   1.000
_cell.angle_alpha   90.00
_cell.angle_beta   90.00
_cell.angle_gamma   90.00
#
_symmetry.space_group_name_H-M   'P 1'
#
loop_
_entity.id
_entity.type
_entity.pdbx_description
1 polymer ?
#
loop_
_entity_poly.entity_id
_entity_poly.type
_entity_poly.pdbx_seq_one_letter_code
_entity_poly.pdbx_strand_id
1 'polypeptide(L)' 'LKRINKLIKNILRTPFEGIGKPEYLKADLSGYWSRRINDEHRLIYGITKTDLVIISCRYHYAK' A
#
# COMPACT_ATOMS: atom_id res chain seq x y z
N LEU A 1 10.78 -8.65 -4.96
CA LEU A 1 10.18 -9.11 -3.71
C LEU A 1 10.79 -8.49 -2.48
N LYS A 2 12.07 -8.14 -2.57
CA LYS A 2 12.71 -7.44 -1.46
C LYS A 2 12.01 -6.11 -1.19
N ARG A 3 11.65 -5.41 -2.23
CA ARG A 3 10.99 -4.12 -2.09
C ARG A 3 9.64 -4.28 -1.44
N ILE A 4 8.88 -5.28 -1.84
CA ILE A 4 7.56 -5.52 -1.29
C ILE A 4 7.67 -5.88 0.20
N ASN A 5 8.62 -6.75 0.54
CA ASN A 5 8.82 -7.11 1.94
C ASN A 5 9.20 -5.91 2.79
N LYS A 6 10.03 -5.05 2.25
CA LYS A 6 10.44 -3.84 2.94
C LYS A 6 9.25 -2.92 3.18
N LEU A 7 8.39 -2.79 2.17
CA LEU A 7 7.19 -1.98 2.29
C LEU A 7 6.27 -2.55 3.37
N ILE A 8 6.06 -3.85 3.36
CA ILE A 8 5.19 -4.48 4.33
C ILE A 8 5.70 -4.23 5.75
N LYS A 9 6.99 -4.40 5.97
CA LYS A 9 7.56 -4.14 7.29
C LYS A 9 7.35 -2.69 7.70
N ASN A 10 7.52 -1.78 6.77
CA ASN A 10 7.34 -0.37 7.07
C ASN A 10 5.88 -0.05 7.37
N ILE A 11 4.96 -0.64 6.63
CA ILE A 11 3.54 -0.45 6.87
C ILE A 11 3.14 -0.93 8.25
N LEU A 12 3.67 -2.07 8.66
CA LEU A 12 3.34 -2.60 9.97
C LEU A 12 3.82 -1.71 11.11
N ARG A 13 4.88 -0.96 10.87
CA ARG A 13 5.37 -0.01 11.86
C ARG A 13 4.60 1.30 11.82
N THR A 14 4.45 1.85 10.64
CA THR A 14 3.83 3.16 10.46
C THR A 14 2.90 3.08 9.25
N PRO A 15 1.64 2.66 9.46
CA PRO A 15 0.75 2.38 8.34
C PRO A 15 0.44 3.55 7.44
N PHE A 16 0.49 4.77 7.95
CA PHE A 16 0.04 5.91 7.19
C PHE A 16 1.14 6.86 6.79
N GLU A 17 2.39 6.48 7.00
CA GLU A 17 3.51 7.30 6.61
C GLU A 17 4.73 6.40 6.43
N GLY A 18 5.74 6.91 5.74
CA GLY A 18 6.97 6.15 5.55
C GLY A 18 7.34 6.03 4.09
N ILE A 19 8.06 4.97 3.76
CA ILE A 19 8.63 4.80 2.43
C ILE A 19 7.55 4.48 1.40
N GLY A 20 7.83 4.79 0.13
CA GLY A 20 6.93 4.44 -0.95
C GLY A 20 5.80 5.42 -1.18
N LYS A 21 5.88 6.60 -0.58
CA LYS A 21 4.87 7.65 -0.76
C LYS A 21 3.47 7.15 -0.47
N PRO A 22 3.16 6.85 0.79
CA PRO A 22 1.82 6.38 1.14
C PRO A 22 0.76 7.38 0.71
N GLU A 23 -0.30 6.89 0.14
CA GLU A 23 -1.36 7.73 -0.38
C GLU A 23 -2.71 7.10 -0.08
N TYR A 24 -3.60 7.88 0.52
CA TYR A 24 -4.96 7.43 0.78
C TYR A 24 -5.75 7.45 -0.52
N LEU A 25 -6.50 6.39 -0.77
CA LEU A 25 -7.24 6.25 -2.01
C LEU A 25 -8.69 6.68 -1.84
N LYS A 26 -9.32 6.99 -2.97
CA LYS A 26 -10.67 7.54 -2.97
C LYS A 26 -11.58 6.69 -3.84
N ALA A 27 -12.84 7.12 -3.91
CA ALA A 27 -13.85 6.47 -4.75
C ALA A 27 -14.00 4.99 -4.38
N ASP A 28 -13.94 4.11 -5.35
CA ASP A 28 -14.14 2.70 -5.12
C ASP A 28 -13.12 2.08 -4.17
N LEU A 29 -11.97 2.71 -4.02
CA LEU A 29 -10.91 2.22 -3.15
C LEU A 29 -10.81 3.03 -1.87
N SER A 30 -11.86 3.76 -1.55
CA SER A 30 -11.91 4.51 -0.31
C SER A 30 -11.68 3.57 0.87
N GLY A 31 -10.84 4.00 1.80
CA GLY A 31 -10.49 3.17 2.93
C GLY A 31 -9.20 2.40 2.75
N TYR A 32 -8.67 2.39 1.54
CA TYR A 32 -7.41 1.72 1.27
C TYR A 32 -6.31 2.73 1.02
N TRP A 33 -5.10 2.24 1.05
CA TRP A 33 -3.90 3.03 0.85
C TRP A 33 -3.03 2.40 -0.22
N SER A 34 -2.15 3.18 -0.80
CA SER A 34 -1.17 2.65 -1.74
C SER A 34 0.21 3.14 -1.39
N ARG A 35 1.20 2.32 -1.73
CA ARG A 35 2.60 2.71 -1.69
C ARG A 35 3.27 2.26 -2.96
N ARG A 36 4.24 3.03 -3.42
CA ARG A 36 4.96 2.69 -4.63
C ARG A 36 5.91 1.52 -4.41
N ILE A 37 5.83 0.55 -5.29
CA ILE A 37 6.83 -0.50 -5.35
C ILE A 37 7.94 -0.03 -6.28
N ASN A 38 7.56 0.46 -7.45
CA ASN A 38 8.46 1.07 -8.42
C ASN A 38 7.65 2.04 -9.26
N ASP A 39 8.17 2.44 -10.42
CA ASP A 39 7.47 3.41 -11.25
C ASP A 39 6.14 2.91 -11.79
N GLU A 40 5.99 1.61 -11.93
CA GLU A 40 4.80 1.03 -12.54
C GLU A 40 3.84 0.40 -11.56
N HIS A 41 4.34 -0.12 -10.47
CA HIS A 41 3.54 -0.95 -9.58
C HIS A 41 3.36 -0.31 -8.22
N ARG A 42 2.18 -0.58 -7.65
CA ARG A 42 1.86 -0.09 -6.32
C ARG A 42 1.32 -1.22 -5.46
N LEU A 43 1.56 -1.11 -4.18
CA LEU A 43 1.01 -2.02 -3.19
C LEU A 43 -0.25 -1.35 -2.64
N ILE A 44 -1.41 -1.97 -2.89
CA ILE A 44 -2.69 -1.47 -2.39
C ILE A 44 -3.04 -2.27 -1.15
N TYR A 45 -3.30 -1.58 -0.06
CA TYR A 45 -3.52 -2.26 1.20
C TYR A 45 -4.52 -1.54 2.07
N GLY A 46 -5.07 -2.28 3.02
CA GLY A 46 -5.95 -1.74 4.05
C GLY A 46 -5.44 -2.15 5.42
N ILE A 47 -5.78 -1.37 6.42
CA ILE A 47 -5.40 -1.64 7.78
C ILE A 47 -6.66 -1.76 8.62
N THR A 48 -6.77 -2.87 9.35
CA THR A 48 -7.80 -3.04 10.34
C THR A 48 -7.17 -2.94 11.71
N LYS A 49 -7.94 -3.13 12.75
CA LYS A 49 -7.41 -3.08 14.11
C LYS A 49 -6.32 -4.13 14.33
N THR A 50 -6.45 -5.26 13.66
CA THR A 50 -5.56 -6.39 13.91
C THR A 50 -4.75 -6.82 12.71
N ASP A 51 -5.11 -6.38 11.52
CA ASP A 51 -4.54 -6.95 10.31
C ASP A 51 -4.14 -5.95 9.26
N LEU A 52 -3.16 -6.34 8.47
CA LEU A 52 -2.82 -5.70 7.23
C LEU A 52 -3.41 -6.57 6.12
N VAL A 53 -4.23 -5.95 5.28
CA VAL A 53 -4.89 -6.65 4.17
C VAL A 53 -4.31 -6.14 2.87
N ILE A 54 -3.71 -7.03 2.08
CA ILE A 54 -3.12 -6.67 0.81
C ILE A 54 -4.08 -7.00 -0.31
N ILE A 55 -4.40 -5.99 -1.11
CA ILE A 55 -5.36 -6.14 -2.21
C ILE A 55 -4.65 -6.44 -3.52
N SER A 56 -3.56 -5.75 -3.77
CA SER A 56 -2.88 -5.85 -5.05
C SER A 56 -1.45 -5.40 -4.92
N CYS A 57 -0.58 -6.02 -5.72
CA CYS A 57 0.83 -5.63 -5.80
C CYS A 57 1.24 -5.37 -7.24
N ARG A 58 0.28 -5.12 -8.11
CA ARG A 58 0.59 -4.98 -9.52
C ARG A 58 0.63 -3.53 -9.93
N TYR A 59 0.37 -3.25 -11.20
CA TYR A 59 0.42 -1.90 -11.64
C TYR A 59 -0.45 -1.03 -10.78
N HIS A 60 -0.30 0.26 -10.96
CA HIS A 60 -1.17 1.16 -10.26
C HIS A 60 -2.63 0.86 -10.66
N TYR A 61 -3.53 1.10 -9.76
CA TYR A 61 -4.93 0.90 -10.04
C TYR A 61 -5.38 1.87 -11.13
N ALA A 62 -6.40 1.49 -11.84
CA ALA A 62 -6.93 2.34 -12.89
C ALA A 62 -7.53 3.60 -12.28
N LYS A 63 -7.47 4.66 -13.03
CA LYS A 63 -7.96 5.93 -12.55
C LYS A 63 -9.39 6.16 -12.86
#